data_276c8d4e9231b8baa1e4359eac69276b
#
_entry.id   276c8d4e9231b8baa1e4359eac69276b
#
_cell.length_a   1.000
_cell.length_b   1.000
_cell.length_c   1.000
_cell.angle_alpha   90.00
_cell.angle_beta   90.00
_cell.angle_gamma   90.00
#
_symmetry.space_group_name_H-M   'P 1'
#
loop_
_entity.id
_entity.type
_entity.pdbx_description
1 polymer ?
#
loop_
_entity_poly.entity_id
_entity_poly.type
_entity_poly.pdbx_seq_one_letter_code
_entity_poly.pdbx_strand_id
1 'polypeptide(L)'
;MKTYTDWFSVDVAKRASRVRGSRLRHVLRELLANSLDSRATVINLACQLVDDAPADPHAYQLFRIECSDNGDGCTDPEILRRVGSTTSDQSANKRGRFGQGLIDFLIIAEQAEIRTHEHLLTFETGQCTIDSRQPFVEGLILRGTIRHPGATADDLLCFFRSVVLPAGVEFTFNGELVATRLPIRTIAKVKLLTPLFDPKSGVVRERVRMTEVRIFDRFCDVPVIHELGIPVDEAPWSLPYDIDIQQKTPLDVDRVLLPTKYKDKVISELIGAASDLYAQYTKDRGEVPPEISNVPTNAKRLDDAAQAAIIETHLKVSRDKIVRRNLSDQNDRSESQELEDLEFIPVNRRCLPSGVSALLDDTPTVTQKHNEICKVNSKSDANLPPETLRQAACIRAFSEIASSLVGFSVNCQRFRNSKALATWNEGTIALNVDHSCLWVDPLGEEALGIVIHECAHAKVSGHCAAFQKESANLGARLALWVGSQPERWAALRMELYGSVSTKASLSPLSASVRLGKNIVRELRQHRAQSKRR
;
A
#
# COMPACT_ATOMS: atom_id res chain seq x y z
N MET A 1 30.53 -40.75 48.38
CA MET A 1 29.91 -39.59 47.76
C MET A 1 30.47 -39.53 46.36
N LYS A 2 29.63 -39.61 45.29
CA LYS A 2 30.10 -39.47 43.89
C LYS A 2 30.03 -37.99 43.56
N THR A 3 31.16 -37.39 43.23
CA THR A 3 31.21 -35.99 42.74
C THR A 3 31.24 -36.05 41.24
N TYR A 4 30.27 -35.42 40.59
CA TYR A 4 30.22 -35.29 39.14
C TYR A 4 30.77 -33.92 38.76
N THR A 5 31.80 -33.88 37.94
CA THR A 5 32.34 -32.67 37.34
C THR A 5 31.43 -32.18 36.21
N ASP A 6 30.75 -33.13 35.53
CA ASP A 6 29.75 -32.86 34.52
C ASP A 6 28.35 -33.19 35.06
N TRP A 7 27.75 -32.23 35.77
CA TRP A 7 26.45 -32.40 36.41
C TRP A 7 25.26 -32.34 35.41
N PHE A 8 25.54 -31.97 34.16
CA PHE A 8 24.55 -31.84 33.08
C PHE A 8 24.80 -32.87 31.98
N SER A 9 23.77 -33.60 31.58
CA SER A 9 23.81 -34.53 30.47
C SER A 9 22.63 -34.26 29.52
N VAL A 10 22.83 -34.40 28.22
CA VAL A 10 21.77 -34.29 27.19
C VAL A 10 21.20 -35.69 26.97
N ASP A 11 19.87 -35.81 27.04
CA ASP A 11 19.18 -37.02 26.61
C ASP A 11 19.21 -37.08 25.05
N VAL A 12 20.19 -37.81 24.54
CA VAL A 12 20.44 -37.98 23.11
C VAL A 12 19.22 -38.58 22.40
N ALA A 13 18.56 -39.57 23.05
CA ALA A 13 17.39 -40.24 22.44
C ALA A 13 16.20 -39.29 22.26
N LYS A 14 15.96 -38.47 23.31
CA LYS A 14 14.86 -37.46 23.26
C LYS A 14 15.17 -36.38 22.22
N ARG A 15 16.43 -35.95 22.11
CA ARG A 15 16.84 -34.97 21.11
C ARG A 15 16.72 -35.57 19.69
N ALA A 16 17.18 -36.80 19.49
CA ALA A 16 17.04 -37.50 18.22
C ALA A 16 15.56 -37.62 17.76
N SER A 17 14.65 -37.93 18.70
CA SER A 17 13.20 -37.96 18.41
C SER A 17 12.69 -36.63 17.92
N ARG A 18 13.12 -35.51 18.56
CA ARG A 18 12.74 -34.17 18.13
C ARG A 18 13.29 -33.82 16.74
N VAL A 19 14.55 -34.10 16.48
CA VAL A 19 15.18 -33.82 15.18
C VAL A 19 14.54 -34.65 14.07
N ARG A 20 14.22 -35.95 14.32
CA ARG A 20 13.50 -36.79 13.38
C ARG A 20 12.08 -36.31 13.09
N GLY A 21 11.44 -35.60 14.00
CA GLY A 21 10.15 -34.95 13.80
C GLY A 21 10.20 -33.69 12.95
N SER A 22 11.40 -33.12 12.70
CA SER A 22 11.57 -31.96 11.83
C SER A 22 11.59 -32.39 10.36
N ARG A 23 11.45 -31.45 9.43
CA ARG A 23 11.57 -31.75 7.99
C ARG A 23 13.03 -31.99 7.61
N LEU A 24 13.30 -32.99 6.76
CA LEU A 24 14.65 -33.33 6.30
C LEU A 24 15.43 -32.14 5.75
N ARG A 25 14.75 -31.26 5.01
CA ARG A 25 15.35 -30.02 4.50
C ARG A 25 15.96 -29.11 5.59
N HIS A 26 15.43 -29.16 6.82
CA HIS A 26 15.97 -28.34 7.93
C HIS A 26 17.30 -28.89 8.44
N VAL A 27 17.44 -30.23 8.46
CA VAL A 27 18.71 -30.87 8.82
C VAL A 27 19.77 -30.58 7.76
N LEU A 28 19.43 -30.75 6.49
CA LEU A 28 20.36 -30.51 5.38
C LEU A 28 20.73 -29.02 5.23
N ARG A 29 19.79 -28.12 5.50
CA ARG A 29 20.02 -26.67 5.53
C ARG A 29 21.17 -26.28 6.47
N GLU A 30 21.26 -26.93 7.62
CA GLU A 30 22.32 -26.65 8.59
C GLU A 30 23.70 -27.04 8.07
N LEU A 31 23.81 -28.11 7.27
CA LEU A 31 25.07 -28.48 6.63
C LEU A 31 25.52 -27.38 5.66
N LEU A 32 24.61 -26.92 4.78
CA LEU A 32 24.89 -25.82 3.86
C LEU A 32 25.25 -24.52 4.61
N ALA A 33 24.52 -24.19 5.69
CA ALA A 33 24.80 -23.00 6.50
C ALA A 33 26.21 -23.05 7.12
N ASN A 34 26.65 -24.22 7.60
CA ASN A 34 28.00 -24.41 8.15
C ASN A 34 29.08 -24.24 7.06
N SER A 35 28.89 -24.82 5.88
CA SER A 35 29.81 -24.64 4.75
C SER A 35 29.93 -23.17 4.33
N LEU A 36 28.81 -22.46 4.23
CA LEU A 36 28.83 -21.01 3.94
C LEU A 36 29.50 -20.17 5.04
N ASP A 37 29.35 -20.55 6.31
CA ASP A 37 29.98 -19.87 7.44
C ASP A 37 31.49 -20.17 7.57
N SER A 38 31.95 -21.32 7.00
CA SER A 38 33.38 -21.68 6.87
C SER A 38 34.06 -21.01 5.68
N ARG A 39 33.41 -20.05 5.02
CA ARG A 39 33.93 -19.30 3.86
C ARG A 39 34.17 -20.18 2.62
N ALA A 40 33.48 -21.29 2.51
CA ALA A 40 33.56 -22.16 1.33
C ALA A 40 33.15 -21.40 0.06
N THR A 41 33.89 -21.63 -1.01
CA THR A 41 33.57 -21.15 -2.36
C THR A 41 33.02 -22.23 -3.26
N VAL A 42 33.22 -23.50 -2.91
CA VAL A 42 32.67 -24.67 -3.59
C VAL A 42 32.00 -25.56 -2.55
N ILE A 43 30.71 -25.86 -2.75
CA ILE A 43 29.92 -26.68 -1.82
C ILE A 43 29.15 -27.71 -2.65
N ASN A 44 29.27 -28.98 -2.26
CA ASN A 44 28.48 -30.06 -2.86
C ASN A 44 27.67 -30.75 -1.77
N LEU A 45 26.34 -30.83 -1.94
CA LEU A 45 25.42 -31.51 -1.05
C LEU A 45 24.64 -32.54 -1.87
N ALA A 46 24.67 -33.78 -1.43
CA ALA A 46 23.88 -34.85 -2.02
C ALA A 46 23.00 -35.51 -0.95
N CYS A 47 21.77 -35.83 -1.33
CA CYS A 47 20.80 -36.55 -0.54
C CYS A 47 20.10 -37.58 -1.43
N GLN A 48 20.43 -38.84 -1.25
CA GLN A 48 19.96 -39.92 -2.10
C GLN A 48 19.20 -40.96 -1.27
N LEU A 49 18.06 -41.40 -1.76
CA LEU A 49 17.33 -42.50 -1.18
C LEU A 49 18.14 -43.80 -1.44
N VAL A 50 18.36 -44.59 -0.39
CA VAL A 50 19.14 -45.84 -0.48
C VAL A 50 18.25 -47.02 -0.82
N ASP A 51 17.08 -47.12 -0.21
CA ASP A 51 16.12 -48.18 -0.42
C ASP A 51 15.02 -47.73 -1.40
N ASP A 52 14.36 -48.72 -2.07
CA ASP A 52 13.18 -48.40 -2.86
C ASP A 52 12.13 -47.70 -2.01
N ALA A 53 11.49 -46.69 -2.58
CA ALA A 53 10.50 -45.88 -1.86
C ALA A 53 9.39 -46.80 -1.29
N PRO A 54 9.17 -46.80 0.03
CA PRO A 54 8.13 -47.62 0.63
C PRO A 54 6.76 -47.19 0.11
N ALA A 55 5.82 -48.13 0.07
CA ALA A 55 4.44 -47.84 -0.33
C ALA A 55 3.74 -46.82 0.60
N ASP A 56 4.20 -46.69 1.86
CA ASP A 56 3.73 -45.73 2.82
C ASP A 56 4.65 -44.48 2.80
N PRO A 57 4.15 -43.30 2.39
CA PRO A 57 4.95 -42.06 2.36
C PRO A 57 5.37 -41.59 3.75
N HIS A 58 4.77 -42.08 4.82
CA HIS A 58 5.14 -41.78 6.20
C HIS A 58 6.12 -42.79 6.81
N ALA A 59 6.50 -43.82 6.10
CA ALA A 59 7.50 -44.77 6.57
C ALA A 59 8.87 -44.10 6.60
N TYR A 60 9.67 -44.51 7.59
CA TYR A 60 11.07 -44.05 7.68
C TYR A 60 11.89 -44.64 6.52
N GLN A 61 12.44 -43.72 5.72
CA GLN A 61 13.29 -44.05 4.57
C GLN A 61 14.76 -43.84 4.95
N LEU A 62 15.65 -44.63 4.37
CA LEU A 62 17.09 -44.51 4.55
C LEU A 62 17.65 -43.59 3.46
N PHE A 63 18.27 -42.50 3.90
CA PHE A 63 18.93 -41.52 3.03
C PHE A 63 20.44 -41.59 3.22
N ARG A 64 21.18 -41.58 2.12
CA ARG A 64 22.63 -41.34 2.08
C ARG A 64 22.84 -39.86 1.87
N ILE A 65 23.57 -39.24 2.77
CA ILE A 65 23.92 -37.82 2.74
C ILE A 65 25.40 -37.69 2.51
N GLU A 66 25.80 -36.83 1.60
CA GLU A 66 27.18 -36.40 1.40
C GLU A 66 27.21 -34.88 1.31
N CYS A 67 28.05 -34.21 2.13
CA CYS A 67 28.29 -32.77 2.08
C CYS A 67 29.79 -32.55 2.02
N SER A 68 30.27 -31.83 1.03
CA SER A 68 31.69 -31.48 0.93
C SER A 68 31.84 -29.99 0.62
N ASP A 69 32.84 -29.37 1.22
CA ASP A 69 33.19 -27.97 0.97
C ASP A 69 34.70 -27.75 1.02
N ASN A 70 35.16 -26.65 0.42
CA ASN A 70 36.55 -26.20 0.43
C ASN A 70 36.76 -25.02 1.41
N GLY A 71 35.96 -24.93 2.46
CA GLY A 71 36.08 -23.86 3.47
C GLY A 71 37.25 -24.06 4.43
N ASP A 72 37.19 -23.32 5.56
CA ASP A 72 38.27 -23.33 6.55
C ASP A 72 38.48 -24.72 7.24
N GLY A 73 37.51 -25.63 7.13
CA GLY A 73 37.55 -26.90 7.84
C GLY A 73 37.51 -26.75 9.38
N CYS A 74 37.95 -27.76 10.08
CA CYS A 74 38.01 -27.76 11.55
C CYS A 74 39.36 -28.25 12.07
N THR A 75 40.10 -27.38 12.74
CA THR A 75 41.43 -27.67 13.30
C THR A 75 41.38 -28.38 14.63
N ASP A 76 40.31 -28.23 15.43
CA ASP A 76 40.07 -28.94 16.66
C ASP A 76 38.87 -29.90 16.53
N PRO A 77 39.11 -31.19 16.23
CA PRO A 77 38.03 -32.15 16.00
C PRO A 77 37.12 -32.36 17.21
N GLU A 78 37.60 -32.05 18.42
CA GLU A 78 36.82 -32.16 19.64
C GLU A 78 35.62 -31.21 19.67
N ILE A 79 35.72 -30.09 18.95
CA ILE A 79 34.61 -29.11 18.83
C ILE A 79 33.41 -29.75 18.10
N LEU A 80 33.64 -30.63 17.11
CA LEU A 80 32.60 -31.24 16.29
C LEU A 80 31.68 -32.18 17.09
N ARG A 81 32.09 -32.63 18.28
CA ARG A 81 31.29 -33.49 19.15
C ARG A 81 30.71 -32.74 20.37
N ARG A 82 30.97 -31.44 20.54
CA ARG A 82 30.47 -30.64 21.66
C ARG A 82 29.25 -29.83 21.29
N VAL A 83 28.12 -30.09 21.94
CA VAL A 83 26.92 -29.28 21.81
C VAL A 83 27.16 -27.89 22.39
N GLY A 84 26.80 -26.86 21.66
CA GLY A 84 26.91 -25.46 22.11
C GLY A 84 28.27 -24.81 21.88
N SER A 85 29.25 -25.54 21.32
CA SER A 85 30.54 -24.97 20.95
C SER A 85 30.42 -24.25 19.60
N THR A 86 30.30 -22.92 19.62
CA THR A 86 30.27 -22.10 18.42
C THR A 86 30.84 -20.73 18.64
N THR A 87 31.57 -20.21 17.66
CA THR A 87 32.00 -18.81 17.59
C THR A 87 31.01 -17.95 16.83
N SER A 88 30.00 -18.58 16.22
CA SER A 88 29.04 -17.90 15.32
C SER A 88 27.98 -17.09 16.08
N ASP A 89 27.69 -17.41 17.35
CA ASP A 89 26.63 -16.77 18.13
C ASP A 89 26.87 -15.29 18.41
N GLN A 90 28.13 -14.86 18.44
CA GLN A 90 28.51 -13.46 18.66
C GLN A 90 28.40 -12.61 17.36
N SER A 91 28.27 -13.24 16.21
CA SER A 91 28.22 -12.57 14.92
C SER A 91 26.79 -12.53 14.35
N ALA A 92 26.33 -11.33 14.00
CA ALA A 92 25.05 -11.17 13.31
C ALA A 92 25.09 -11.66 11.85
N ASN A 93 26.27 -11.80 11.27
CA ASN A 93 26.49 -12.09 9.85
C ASN A 93 26.90 -13.55 9.60
N LYS A 94 26.83 -14.40 10.61
CA LYS A 94 27.02 -15.85 10.47
C LYS A 94 25.70 -16.57 10.69
N ARG A 95 25.46 -17.65 9.93
CA ARG A 95 24.22 -18.43 9.94
C ARG A 95 24.15 -19.37 11.13
N GLY A 96 25.30 -19.91 11.54
CA GLY A 96 25.39 -20.85 12.65
C GLY A 96 24.85 -20.28 13.95
N ARG A 97 24.06 -21.08 14.67
CA ARG A 97 23.49 -20.75 15.99
C ARG A 97 23.67 -21.92 16.93
N PHE A 98 24.07 -21.65 18.15
CA PHE A 98 24.08 -22.62 19.25
C PHE A 98 24.95 -23.87 19.03
N GLY A 99 25.76 -23.96 17.97
CA GLY A 99 26.57 -25.13 17.64
C GLY A 99 25.77 -26.44 17.58
N GLN A 100 24.56 -26.39 17.05
CA GLN A 100 23.62 -27.51 17.11
C GLN A 100 23.41 -28.20 15.76
N GLY A 101 23.54 -27.49 14.63
CA GLY A 101 23.13 -28.00 13.33
C GLY A 101 23.85 -29.27 12.89
N LEU A 102 25.18 -29.31 12.97
CA LEU A 102 25.96 -30.50 12.67
C LEU A 102 25.67 -31.64 13.68
N ILE A 103 25.56 -31.29 14.96
CA ILE A 103 25.24 -32.25 16.02
C ILE A 103 23.86 -32.88 15.81
N ASP A 104 22.87 -32.12 15.36
CA ASP A 104 21.54 -32.64 15.08
C ASP A 104 21.57 -33.67 13.96
N PHE A 105 22.39 -33.47 12.90
CA PHE A 105 22.63 -34.49 11.89
C PHE A 105 23.28 -35.73 12.52
N LEU A 106 24.38 -35.58 13.27
CA LEU A 106 25.12 -36.71 13.86
C LEU A 106 24.28 -37.54 14.85
N ILE A 107 23.39 -36.91 15.59
CA ILE A 107 22.51 -37.58 16.57
C ILE A 107 21.50 -38.51 15.89
N ILE A 108 21.02 -38.19 14.67
CA ILE A 108 20.06 -39.02 13.93
C ILE A 108 20.73 -39.96 12.92
N ALA A 109 22.02 -39.78 12.67
CA ALA A 109 22.76 -40.64 11.77
C ALA A 109 22.88 -42.06 12.34
N GLU A 110 22.70 -43.10 11.48
CA GLU A 110 23.03 -44.47 11.81
C GLU A 110 24.55 -44.67 11.77
N GLN A 111 25.17 -44.06 10.77
CA GLN A 111 26.61 -44.01 10.57
C GLN A 111 26.95 -42.66 10.00
N ALA A 112 28.06 -42.06 10.44
CA ALA A 112 28.60 -40.84 9.85
C ALA A 112 30.12 -40.84 9.90
N GLU A 113 30.73 -40.23 8.89
CA GLU A 113 32.17 -39.99 8.77
C GLU A 113 32.37 -38.50 8.47
N ILE A 114 33.29 -37.86 9.19
CA ILE A 114 33.72 -36.51 8.88
C ILE A 114 35.24 -36.50 8.68
N ARG A 115 35.65 -35.97 7.50
CA ARG A 115 37.06 -35.73 7.19
C ARG A 115 37.30 -34.23 7.14
N THR A 116 38.30 -33.77 7.84
CA THR A 116 38.69 -32.36 7.83
C THR A 116 40.14 -32.24 8.26
N HIS A 117 40.94 -31.50 7.50
CA HIS A 117 42.40 -31.44 7.69
C HIS A 117 43.03 -32.85 7.77
N GLU A 118 43.74 -33.16 8.84
CA GLU A 118 44.39 -34.47 9.08
C GLU A 118 43.54 -35.39 9.99
N HIS A 119 42.23 -35.06 10.15
CA HIS A 119 41.35 -35.74 11.07
C HIS A 119 40.26 -36.53 10.34
N LEU A 120 40.01 -37.74 10.81
CA LEU A 120 38.87 -38.57 10.49
C LEU A 120 38.08 -38.83 11.77
N LEU A 121 36.82 -38.43 11.79
CA LEU A 121 35.88 -38.73 12.86
C LEU A 121 34.87 -39.75 12.31
N THR A 122 34.70 -40.86 13.02
CA THR A 122 33.69 -41.87 12.69
C THR A 122 32.67 -41.94 13.82
N PHE A 123 31.42 -41.91 13.48
CA PHE A 123 30.26 -41.95 14.39
C PHE A 123 29.47 -43.23 14.09
N GLU A 124 29.42 -44.14 15.01
CA GLU A 124 28.68 -45.41 14.91
C GLU A 124 28.04 -45.75 16.25
N THR A 125 26.74 -46.06 16.26
CA THR A 125 26.03 -46.60 17.43
C THR A 125 26.28 -45.83 18.74
N GLY A 126 26.35 -44.48 18.68
CA GLY A 126 26.59 -43.63 19.84
C GLY A 126 28.05 -43.51 20.29
N GLN A 127 28.97 -44.08 19.51
CA GLN A 127 30.41 -43.94 19.72
C GLN A 127 31.01 -43.00 18.69
N CYS A 128 32.02 -42.23 19.07
CA CYS A 128 32.81 -41.40 18.18
C CYS A 128 34.28 -41.75 18.33
N THR A 129 34.94 -42.09 17.23
CA THR A 129 36.40 -42.29 17.17
C THR A 129 37.05 -41.17 16.39
N ILE A 130 38.24 -40.72 16.82
CA ILE A 130 38.99 -39.65 16.14
C ILE A 130 40.37 -40.22 15.80
N ASP A 131 40.73 -40.22 14.52
CA ASP A 131 42.07 -40.49 14.01
C ASP A 131 42.66 -39.23 13.42
N SER A 132 43.75 -38.72 13.97
CA SER A 132 44.46 -37.50 13.57
C SER A 132 45.72 -37.77 12.76
N ARG A 133 45.76 -38.87 12.02
CA ARG A 133 46.91 -39.27 11.17
C ARG A 133 46.48 -39.51 9.71
N GLN A 134 45.43 -38.80 9.27
CA GLN A 134 44.90 -38.96 7.93
C GLN A 134 45.61 -38.01 6.94
N PRO A 135 45.63 -38.30 5.65
CA PRO A 135 46.03 -37.32 4.65
C PRO A 135 45.22 -36.06 4.78
N PHE A 136 45.87 -34.90 4.61
CA PHE A 136 45.22 -33.58 4.70
C PHE A 136 44.10 -33.45 3.65
N VAL A 137 42.99 -32.93 4.08
CA VAL A 137 41.82 -32.57 3.24
C VAL A 137 41.51 -31.11 3.47
N GLU A 138 41.42 -30.33 2.39
CA GLU A 138 40.92 -28.94 2.45
C GLU A 138 39.42 -28.93 2.75
N GLY A 139 38.98 -28.06 3.66
CA GLY A 139 37.58 -27.92 4.05
C GLY A 139 37.05 -29.09 4.89
N LEU A 140 35.83 -29.51 4.57
CA LEU A 140 35.14 -30.58 5.29
C LEU A 140 34.42 -31.52 4.32
N ILE A 141 34.54 -32.83 4.55
CA ILE A 141 33.77 -33.85 3.88
C ILE A 141 32.99 -34.63 4.94
N LEU A 142 31.65 -34.60 4.86
CA LEU A 142 30.74 -35.37 5.69
C LEU A 142 30.03 -36.41 4.83
N ARG A 143 29.99 -37.63 5.29
CA ARG A 143 29.19 -38.71 4.73
C ARG A 143 28.42 -39.40 5.84
N GLY A 144 27.18 -39.81 5.57
CA GLY A 144 26.40 -40.53 6.56
C GLY A 144 25.09 -41.04 6.02
N THR A 145 24.48 -41.89 6.82
CA THR A 145 23.15 -42.43 6.55
C THR A 145 22.21 -42.05 7.69
N ILE A 146 21.02 -41.60 7.32
CA ILE A 146 19.98 -41.25 8.28
C ILE A 146 18.65 -41.90 7.91
N ARG A 147 17.88 -42.31 8.93
CA ARG A 147 16.47 -42.66 8.75
C ARG A 147 15.57 -41.47 9.07
N HIS A 148 14.75 -41.11 8.10
CA HIS A 148 13.87 -39.94 8.24
C HIS A 148 12.53 -40.25 7.56
N PRO A 149 11.37 -39.81 8.12
CA PRO A 149 10.10 -39.81 7.40
C PRO A 149 10.25 -38.90 6.17
N GLY A 150 9.91 -39.40 5.02
CA GLY A 150 10.36 -38.93 3.72
C GLY A 150 10.13 -37.42 3.43
N ALA A 151 11.03 -36.91 2.60
CA ALA A 151 10.79 -35.76 1.77
C ALA A 151 10.84 -36.20 0.32
N THR A 152 10.08 -35.65 -0.58
CA THR A 152 10.24 -35.92 -2.00
C THR A 152 11.54 -35.26 -2.50
N ALA A 153 12.18 -35.88 -3.48
CA ALA A 153 13.37 -35.29 -4.11
C ALA A 153 13.06 -33.86 -4.65
N ASP A 154 11.84 -33.67 -5.17
CA ASP A 154 11.39 -32.40 -5.72
C ASP A 154 11.25 -31.32 -4.65
N ASP A 155 10.75 -31.64 -3.45
CA ASP A 155 10.66 -30.70 -2.33
C ASP A 155 12.05 -30.20 -1.89
N LEU A 156 13.01 -31.11 -1.81
CA LEU A 156 14.38 -30.78 -1.47
C LEU A 156 15.05 -29.94 -2.57
N LEU A 157 14.87 -30.33 -3.81
CA LEU A 157 15.42 -29.62 -4.96
C LEU A 157 14.85 -28.19 -5.05
N CYS A 158 13.53 -28.03 -4.90
CA CYS A 158 12.89 -26.71 -4.86
C CYS A 158 13.45 -25.85 -3.72
N PHE A 159 13.59 -26.41 -2.52
CA PHE A 159 14.14 -25.71 -1.37
C PHE A 159 15.59 -25.23 -1.63
N PHE A 160 16.48 -26.11 -2.11
CA PHE A 160 17.88 -25.75 -2.34
C PHE A 160 18.08 -24.82 -3.53
N ARG A 161 17.26 -24.92 -4.58
CA ARG A 161 17.24 -23.97 -5.70
C ARG A 161 16.77 -22.57 -5.29
N SER A 162 15.99 -22.45 -4.22
CA SER A 162 15.55 -21.13 -3.70
C SER A 162 16.63 -20.40 -2.91
N VAL A 163 17.72 -21.06 -2.54
CA VAL A 163 18.85 -20.47 -1.79
C VAL A 163 19.45 -19.29 -2.57
N VAL A 164 19.75 -18.22 -1.86
CA VAL A 164 20.48 -17.05 -2.37
C VAL A 164 21.94 -17.19 -1.99
N LEU A 165 22.78 -17.56 -2.94
CA LEU A 165 24.21 -17.75 -2.71
C LEU A 165 24.96 -16.42 -2.64
N PRO A 166 25.99 -16.30 -1.79
CA PRO A 166 26.95 -15.20 -1.86
C PRO A 166 27.67 -15.18 -3.21
N ALA A 167 28.12 -14.01 -3.64
CA ALA A 167 28.90 -13.89 -4.88
C ALA A 167 30.17 -14.74 -4.80
N GLY A 168 30.46 -15.48 -5.88
CA GLY A 168 31.64 -16.33 -5.99
C GLY A 168 31.52 -17.69 -5.28
N VAL A 169 30.34 -18.06 -4.80
CA VAL A 169 30.07 -19.40 -4.24
C VAL A 169 29.37 -20.25 -5.28
N GLU A 170 29.93 -21.42 -5.54
CA GLU A 170 29.32 -22.50 -6.34
C GLU A 170 28.72 -23.52 -5.41
N PHE A 171 27.45 -23.85 -5.61
CA PHE A 171 26.72 -24.85 -4.84
C PHE A 171 26.04 -25.84 -5.77
N THR A 172 26.28 -27.13 -5.54
CA THR A 172 25.55 -28.19 -6.22
C THR A 172 24.67 -28.96 -5.25
N PHE A 173 23.46 -29.28 -5.68
CA PHE A 173 22.58 -30.22 -4.96
C PHE A 173 22.27 -31.43 -5.83
N ASN A 174 22.60 -32.65 -5.35
CA ASN A 174 22.51 -33.89 -6.11
C ASN A 174 23.20 -33.82 -7.48
N GLY A 175 24.31 -33.09 -7.58
CA GLY A 175 25.07 -32.89 -8.81
C GLY A 175 24.53 -31.81 -9.74
N GLU A 176 23.39 -31.20 -9.44
CA GLU A 176 22.86 -30.04 -10.19
C GLU A 176 23.37 -28.74 -9.60
N LEU A 177 23.92 -27.88 -10.46
CA LEU A 177 24.38 -26.55 -10.08
C LEU A 177 23.19 -25.66 -9.74
N VAL A 178 23.19 -25.09 -8.53
CA VAL A 178 22.20 -24.11 -8.13
C VAL A 178 22.58 -22.73 -8.70
N ALA A 179 21.68 -22.16 -9.46
CA ALA A 179 21.92 -20.88 -10.13
C ALA A 179 22.07 -19.73 -9.13
N THR A 180 23.07 -18.88 -9.34
CA THR A 180 23.21 -17.65 -8.59
C THR A 180 22.10 -16.68 -8.95
N ARG A 181 21.40 -16.15 -7.95
CA ARG A 181 20.31 -15.18 -8.11
C ARG A 181 20.85 -13.76 -7.91
N LEU A 182 20.42 -12.86 -8.77
CA LEU A 182 20.76 -11.44 -8.64
C LEU A 182 19.59 -10.67 -8.01
N PRO A 183 19.86 -9.77 -7.04
CA PRO A 183 18.80 -8.96 -6.45
C PRO A 183 18.28 -7.94 -7.48
N ILE A 184 16.95 -7.80 -7.57
CA ILE A 184 16.30 -6.70 -8.32
C ILE A 184 16.46 -5.39 -7.57
N ARG A 185 16.62 -5.46 -6.25
CA ARG A 185 16.85 -4.30 -5.38
C ARG A 185 17.64 -4.66 -4.14
N THR A 186 18.51 -3.73 -3.73
CA THR A 186 19.25 -3.79 -2.48
C THR A 186 18.96 -2.54 -1.65
N ILE A 187 18.52 -2.73 -0.40
CA ILE A 187 18.20 -1.66 0.55
C ILE A 187 19.23 -1.70 1.67
N ALA A 188 20.14 -0.73 1.68
CA ALA A 188 21.37 -0.80 2.48
C ALA A 188 21.20 -0.54 3.98
N LYS A 189 20.10 0.09 4.43
CA LYS A 189 19.97 0.58 5.82
C LYS A 189 18.57 0.34 6.38
N VAL A 190 18.25 -0.91 6.66
CA VAL A 190 16.98 -1.32 7.27
C VAL A 190 17.19 -1.57 8.77
N LYS A 191 16.36 -0.98 9.63
CA LYS A 191 16.42 -1.17 11.09
C LYS A 191 15.66 -2.42 11.50
N LEU A 192 16.38 -3.51 11.79
CA LEU A 192 15.77 -4.78 12.21
C LEU A 192 16.39 -5.30 13.50
N LEU A 193 15.60 -6.09 14.24
CA LEU A 193 16.08 -6.81 15.43
C LEU A 193 16.97 -7.99 14.99
N THR A 194 18.04 -8.23 15.73
CA THR A 194 18.90 -9.41 15.59
C THR A 194 19.22 -9.98 16.98
N PRO A 195 19.08 -11.29 17.19
CA PRO A 195 19.49 -11.95 18.40
C PRO A 195 21.02 -12.14 18.41
N LEU A 196 21.69 -11.67 19.44
CA LEU A 196 23.12 -11.83 19.63
C LEU A 196 23.39 -12.36 21.02
N PHE A 197 24.31 -13.34 21.12
CA PHE A 197 24.83 -13.82 22.39
C PHE A 197 25.74 -12.77 23.02
N ASP A 198 25.46 -12.41 24.25
CA ASP A 198 26.30 -11.54 25.04
C ASP A 198 27.21 -12.40 25.94
N PRO A 199 28.50 -12.50 25.62
CA PRO A 199 29.43 -13.38 26.40
C PRO A 199 29.60 -12.94 27.84
N LYS A 200 29.34 -11.67 28.18
CA LYS A 200 29.45 -11.17 29.55
C LYS A 200 28.30 -11.61 30.45
N SER A 201 27.10 -11.66 29.90
CA SER A 201 25.91 -12.07 30.66
C SER A 201 25.50 -13.53 30.41
N GLY A 202 26.08 -14.20 29.41
CA GLY A 202 25.70 -15.57 29.02
C GLY A 202 24.29 -15.68 28.39
N VAL A 203 23.70 -14.55 27.98
CA VAL A 203 22.30 -14.50 27.52
C VAL A 203 22.25 -14.00 26.09
N VAL A 204 21.32 -14.56 25.29
CA VAL A 204 20.96 -14.01 23.96
C VAL A 204 20.10 -12.79 24.17
N ARG A 205 20.50 -11.67 23.60
CA ARG A 205 19.74 -10.41 23.63
C ARG A 205 19.38 -9.94 22.22
N GLU A 206 18.16 -9.49 22.05
CA GLU A 206 17.75 -8.82 20.84
C GLU A 206 18.30 -7.39 20.80
N ARG A 207 18.93 -7.03 19.69
CA ARG A 207 19.45 -5.68 19.43
C ARG A 207 18.97 -5.18 18.09
N VAL A 208 18.61 -3.91 18.03
CA VAL A 208 18.29 -3.24 16.76
C VAL A 208 19.60 -2.92 16.03
N ARG A 209 19.73 -3.36 14.79
CA ARG A 209 20.87 -3.06 13.93
C ARG A 209 20.39 -2.54 12.58
N MET A 210 21.28 -1.79 11.92
CA MET A 210 21.14 -1.46 10.50
C MET A 210 21.67 -2.65 9.71
N THR A 211 20.84 -3.20 8.85
CA THR A 211 21.20 -4.31 7.96
C THR A 211 20.86 -4.00 6.53
N GLU A 212 21.47 -4.72 5.62
CA GLU A 212 21.09 -4.76 4.22
C GLU A 212 19.96 -5.77 4.06
N VAL A 213 18.98 -5.42 3.21
CA VAL A 213 17.91 -6.33 2.77
C VAL A 213 17.89 -6.32 1.25
N ARG A 214 17.87 -7.50 0.66
CA ARG A 214 17.83 -7.71 -0.79
C ARG A 214 16.49 -8.25 -1.19
N ILE A 215 15.97 -7.80 -2.32
CA ILE A 215 14.70 -8.25 -2.91
C ILE A 215 15.03 -8.98 -4.21
N PHE A 216 14.46 -10.15 -4.40
CA PHE A 216 14.66 -11.02 -5.57
C PHE A 216 13.33 -11.37 -6.20
N ASP A 217 13.33 -11.66 -7.50
CA ASP A 217 12.18 -12.35 -8.10
C ASP A 217 11.91 -13.64 -7.34
N ARG A 218 10.63 -13.93 -7.06
CA ARG A 218 10.27 -15.17 -6.36
C ARG A 218 10.70 -16.39 -7.16
N PHE A 219 11.17 -17.39 -6.46
CA PHE A 219 11.53 -18.67 -7.06
C PHE A 219 10.40 -19.70 -6.97
N CYS A 220 9.70 -19.75 -5.83
CA CYS A 220 8.58 -20.66 -5.58
C CYS A 220 7.23 -19.96 -5.75
N ASP A 221 6.12 -20.69 -5.66
CA ASP A 221 4.77 -20.10 -5.77
C ASP A 221 4.46 -19.08 -4.69
N VAL A 222 5.05 -19.23 -3.50
CA VAL A 222 4.91 -18.33 -2.38
C VAL A 222 6.22 -17.58 -2.15
N PRO A 223 6.20 -16.25 -1.95
CA PRO A 223 7.37 -15.48 -1.58
C PRO A 223 7.99 -15.95 -0.26
N VAL A 224 9.32 -15.93 -0.18
CA VAL A 224 10.08 -16.49 0.95
C VAL A 224 10.96 -15.40 1.57
N ILE A 225 11.07 -15.43 2.91
CA ILE A 225 12.11 -14.70 3.65
C ILE A 225 13.33 -15.59 3.80
N HIS A 226 14.49 -15.04 3.43
CA HIS A 226 15.79 -15.65 3.64
C HIS A 226 16.54 -14.96 4.78
N GLU A 227 17.28 -15.72 5.55
CA GLU A 227 18.28 -15.25 6.49
C GLU A 227 19.67 -15.53 5.91
N LEU A 228 20.41 -14.48 5.55
CA LEU A 228 21.74 -14.62 4.98
C LEU A 228 21.78 -15.59 3.78
N GLY A 229 20.76 -15.56 2.96
CA GLY A 229 20.59 -16.38 1.77
C GLY A 229 19.91 -17.72 1.99
N ILE A 230 19.65 -18.15 3.22
CA ILE A 230 18.98 -19.40 3.53
C ILE A 230 17.47 -19.19 3.72
N PRO A 231 16.59 -19.91 3.03
CA PRO A 231 15.14 -19.76 3.20
C PRO A 231 14.70 -20.19 4.60
N VAL A 232 13.90 -19.35 5.26
CA VAL A 232 13.49 -19.58 6.66
C VAL A 232 11.97 -19.54 6.87
N ASP A 233 11.23 -18.68 6.19
CA ASP A 233 9.79 -18.55 6.37
C ASP A 233 9.12 -17.92 5.15
N GLU A 234 7.80 -17.99 5.06
CA GLU A 234 7.02 -17.30 4.03
C GLU A 234 7.00 -15.79 4.28
N ALA A 235 7.14 -15.02 3.22
CA ALA A 235 7.04 -13.57 3.29
C ALA A 235 5.57 -13.13 3.38
N PRO A 236 5.15 -12.36 4.41
CA PRO A 236 3.76 -11.99 4.62
C PRO A 236 3.38 -10.73 3.83
N TRP A 237 3.77 -10.65 2.57
CA TRP A 237 3.40 -9.55 1.69
C TRP A 237 2.80 -10.07 0.37
N SER A 238 2.05 -9.21 -0.30
CA SER A 238 1.37 -9.55 -1.54
C SER A 238 2.27 -9.45 -2.78
N LEU A 239 3.42 -8.80 -2.66
CA LEU A 239 4.35 -8.67 -3.76
C LEU A 239 4.99 -10.02 -4.12
N PRO A 240 5.19 -10.30 -5.43
CA PRO A 240 5.74 -11.59 -5.89
C PRO A 240 7.27 -11.62 -5.81
N TYR A 241 7.85 -11.27 -4.66
CA TYR A 241 9.29 -11.16 -4.47
C TYR A 241 9.74 -11.83 -3.19
N ASP A 242 10.90 -12.49 -3.25
CA ASP A 242 11.60 -13.02 -2.09
C ASP A 242 12.40 -11.91 -1.39
N ILE A 243 12.56 -12.02 -0.07
CA ILE A 243 13.31 -11.09 0.77
C ILE A 243 14.50 -11.80 1.39
N ASP A 244 15.72 -11.28 1.24
CA ASP A 244 16.90 -11.80 1.91
C ASP A 244 17.46 -10.78 2.92
N ILE A 245 17.44 -11.14 4.20
CA ILE A 245 17.88 -10.29 5.31
C ILE A 245 19.33 -10.65 5.64
N GLN A 246 20.25 -9.69 5.48
CA GLN A 246 21.68 -9.87 5.64
C GLN A 246 22.14 -9.81 7.12
N GLN A 247 21.35 -10.42 7.99
CA GLN A 247 21.68 -10.65 9.40
C GLN A 247 20.84 -11.78 10.00
N LYS A 248 21.26 -12.27 11.17
CA LYS A 248 20.44 -13.19 11.98
C LYS A 248 19.08 -12.58 12.29
N THR A 249 18.04 -13.39 12.13
CA THR A 249 16.65 -13.04 12.41
C THR A 249 16.18 -13.74 13.70
N PRO A 250 15.16 -13.26 14.42
CA PRO A 250 14.68 -13.88 15.66
C PRO A 250 13.83 -15.13 15.38
N LEU A 251 14.45 -16.16 14.80
CA LEU A 251 13.78 -17.45 14.57
C LEU A 251 13.44 -18.15 15.90
N ASP A 252 12.43 -18.98 15.87
CA ASP A 252 12.12 -19.89 16.97
C ASP A 252 13.25 -20.90 17.23
N VAL A 253 13.10 -21.74 18.26
CA VAL A 253 14.12 -22.73 18.65
C VAL A 253 14.38 -23.75 17.55
N ASP A 254 13.34 -24.08 16.77
CA ASP A 254 13.42 -25.03 15.66
C ASP A 254 13.86 -24.37 14.35
N ARG A 255 14.08 -23.05 14.36
CA ARG A 255 14.53 -22.22 13.21
C ARG A 255 13.62 -22.30 11.99
N VAL A 256 12.33 -22.43 12.24
CA VAL A 256 11.33 -22.64 11.19
C VAL A 256 10.45 -21.43 10.96
N LEU A 257 10.18 -20.67 12.05
CA LEU A 257 9.21 -19.59 12.00
C LEU A 257 9.77 -18.28 12.54
N LEU A 258 9.44 -17.21 11.86
CA LEU A 258 9.67 -15.85 12.35
C LEU A 258 8.44 -15.35 13.13
N PRO A 259 8.62 -14.62 14.24
CA PRO A 259 7.50 -13.97 14.92
C PRO A 259 6.74 -13.05 13.98
N THR A 260 5.41 -13.10 13.98
CA THR A 260 4.55 -12.25 13.13
C THR A 260 4.92 -10.77 13.25
N LYS A 261 5.13 -10.27 14.48
CA LYS A 261 5.54 -8.87 14.72
C LYS A 261 6.85 -8.51 14.04
N TYR A 262 7.77 -9.47 13.92
CA TYR A 262 9.03 -9.24 13.22
C TYR A 262 8.81 -9.17 11.71
N LYS A 263 8.01 -10.09 11.16
CA LYS A 263 7.61 -10.09 9.75
C LYS A 263 6.90 -8.77 9.38
N ASP A 264 5.94 -8.34 10.17
CA ASP A 264 5.24 -7.06 9.98
C ASP A 264 6.21 -5.87 10.00
N LYS A 265 7.20 -5.91 10.90
CA LYS A 265 8.24 -4.88 10.98
C LYS A 265 9.11 -4.87 9.74
N VAL A 266 9.54 -6.03 9.24
CA VAL A 266 10.30 -6.14 7.98
C VAL A 266 9.54 -5.48 6.84
N ILE A 267 8.28 -5.89 6.63
CA ILE A 267 7.45 -5.32 5.57
C ILE A 267 7.30 -3.82 5.73
N SER A 268 6.95 -3.36 6.93
CA SER A 268 6.78 -1.92 7.22
C SER A 268 8.05 -1.10 6.92
N GLU A 269 9.25 -1.63 7.16
CA GLU A 269 10.50 -0.94 6.82
C GLU A 269 10.82 -0.95 5.31
N LEU A 270 10.35 -1.96 4.58
CA LEU A 270 10.61 -2.09 3.14
C LEU A 270 9.64 -1.28 2.28
N ILE A 271 8.42 -1.01 2.74
CA ILE A 271 7.36 -0.36 1.95
C ILE A 271 7.84 0.94 1.31
N GLY A 272 8.46 1.84 2.07
CA GLY A 272 8.94 3.12 1.53
C GLY A 272 10.02 2.95 0.47
N ALA A 273 10.92 1.97 0.64
CA ALA A 273 11.99 1.69 -0.31
C ALA A 273 11.55 0.86 -1.53
N ALA A 274 10.36 0.26 -1.45
CA ALA A 274 9.76 -0.56 -2.51
C ALA A 274 8.49 0.08 -3.11
N SER A 275 8.31 1.39 -2.94
CA SER A 275 7.09 2.12 -3.34
C SER A 275 6.72 1.90 -4.81
N ASP A 276 7.70 1.95 -5.72
CA ASP A 276 7.52 1.70 -7.14
C ASP A 276 7.09 0.25 -7.44
N LEU A 277 7.59 -0.74 -6.69
CA LEU A 277 7.14 -2.14 -6.82
C LEU A 277 5.68 -2.28 -6.40
N TYR A 278 5.25 -1.59 -5.33
CA TYR A 278 3.85 -1.53 -4.93
C TYR A 278 2.98 -0.82 -5.98
N ALA A 279 3.45 0.30 -6.53
CA ALA A 279 2.76 1.02 -7.59
C ALA A 279 2.57 0.14 -8.84
N GLN A 280 3.64 -0.55 -9.25
CA GLN A 280 3.60 -1.46 -10.39
C GLN A 280 2.65 -2.63 -10.16
N TYR A 281 2.79 -3.32 -9.03
CA TYR A 281 1.90 -4.43 -8.65
C TYR A 281 0.42 -4.01 -8.67
N THR A 282 0.12 -2.84 -8.09
CA THR A 282 -1.24 -2.30 -8.01
C THR A 282 -1.81 -2.04 -9.40
N LYS A 283 -1.00 -1.48 -10.31
CA LYS A 283 -1.41 -1.25 -11.72
C LYS A 283 -1.65 -2.55 -12.47
N ASP A 284 -0.74 -3.52 -12.33
CA ASP A 284 -0.79 -4.79 -13.07
C ASP A 284 -1.93 -5.69 -12.62
N ARG A 285 -2.24 -5.70 -11.33
CA ARG A 285 -3.27 -6.54 -10.73
C ARG A 285 -4.63 -5.85 -10.62
N GLY A 286 -4.68 -4.52 -10.64
CA GLY A 286 -5.90 -3.76 -10.38
C GLY A 286 -6.39 -3.85 -8.93
N GLU A 287 -5.52 -4.29 -8.01
CA GLU A 287 -5.84 -4.53 -6.60
C GLU A 287 -4.80 -3.86 -5.69
N VAL A 288 -5.26 -3.29 -4.58
CA VAL A 288 -4.38 -2.71 -3.57
C VAL A 288 -3.98 -3.79 -2.56
N PRO A 289 -2.67 -4.01 -2.34
CA PRO A 289 -2.18 -4.98 -1.38
C PRO A 289 -2.77 -4.81 0.03
N PRO A 290 -3.16 -5.89 0.73
CA PRO A 290 -3.75 -5.84 2.07
C PRO A 290 -2.88 -5.12 3.11
N GLU A 291 -1.55 -5.29 3.04
CA GLU A 291 -0.59 -4.62 3.93
C GLU A 291 -0.54 -3.11 3.74
N ILE A 292 -1.06 -2.60 2.62
CA ILE A 292 -1.24 -1.18 2.33
C ILE A 292 -2.68 -0.75 2.61
N SER A 293 -3.66 -1.47 2.07
CA SER A 293 -5.07 -1.08 2.15
C SER A 293 -5.59 -1.04 3.60
N ASN A 294 -5.10 -1.94 4.47
CA ASN A 294 -5.59 -2.10 5.82
C ASN A 294 -4.72 -1.43 6.91
N VAL A 295 -3.51 -0.97 6.56
CA VAL A 295 -2.55 -0.44 7.53
C VAL A 295 -2.18 1.02 7.19
N PRO A 296 -2.80 2.01 7.87
CA PRO A 296 -2.60 3.43 7.58
C PRO A 296 -1.14 3.89 7.63
N THR A 297 -0.37 3.38 8.60
CA THR A 297 1.05 3.73 8.74
C THR A 297 1.90 3.22 7.58
N ASN A 298 1.55 2.09 7.01
CA ASN A 298 2.21 1.52 5.84
C ASN A 298 1.88 2.32 4.58
N ALA A 299 0.60 2.63 4.37
CA ALA A 299 0.15 3.44 3.25
C ALA A 299 0.88 4.80 3.19
N LYS A 300 1.05 5.47 4.32
CA LYS A 300 1.76 6.76 4.44
C LYS A 300 3.27 6.69 4.22
N ARG A 301 3.88 5.51 4.22
CA ARG A 301 5.30 5.33 3.93
C ARG A 301 5.62 5.29 2.43
N LEU A 302 4.63 5.07 1.60
CA LEU A 302 4.78 5.11 0.15
C LEU A 302 5.11 6.52 -0.33
N ASP A 303 5.86 6.63 -1.41
CA ASP A 303 6.06 7.91 -2.08
C ASP A 303 4.78 8.41 -2.78
N ASP A 304 4.79 9.67 -3.20
CA ASP A 304 3.60 10.32 -3.77
C ASP A 304 3.10 9.61 -5.04
N ALA A 305 4.01 9.07 -5.85
CA ALA A 305 3.65 8.39 -7.09
C ALA A 305 2.93 7.06 -6.81
N ALA A 306 3.40 6.29 -5.84
CA ALA A 306 2.77 5.04 -5.42
C ALA A 306 1.43 5.31 -4.71
N GLN A 307 1.36 6.34 -3.88
CA GLN A 307 0.10 6.77 -3.25
C GLN A 307 -0.95 7.14 -4.30
N ALA A 308 -0.56 7.91 -5.32
CA ALA A 308 -1.45 8.27 -6.42
C ALA A 308 -1.93 7.04 -7.18
N ALA A 309 -1.03 6.12 -7.55
CA ALA A 309 -1.37 4.88 -8.24
C ALA A 309 -2.37 4.02 -7.46
N ILE A 310 -2.20 3.92 -6.13
CA ILE A 310 -3.10 3.17 -5.25
C ILE A 310 -4.49 3.82 -5.20
N ILE A 311 -4.54 5.14 -5.05
CA ILE A 311 -5.80 5.90 -5.02
C ILE A 311 -6.53 5.72 -6.35
N GLU A 312 -5.83 5.91 -7.47
CA GLU A 312 -6.39 5.79 -8.81
C GLU A 312 -6.92 4.38 -9.09
N THR A 313 -6.18 3.35 -8.69
CA THR A 313 -6.62 1.97 -8.86
C THR A 313 -7.85 1.64 -8.03
N HIS A 314 -7.87 2.07 -6.76
CA HIS A 314 -8.97 1.77 -5.84
C HIS A 314 -10.24 2.53 -6.19
N LEU A 315 -10.13 3.82 -6.51
CA LEU A 315 -11.26 4.71 -6.80
C LEU A 315 -11.58 4.81 -8.29
N LYS A 316 -10.72 4.31 -9.17
CA LYS A 316 -10.81 4.41 -10.64
C LYS A 316 -10.89 5.86 -11.15
N VAL A 317 -10.26 6.77 -10.42
CA VAL A 317 -10.28 8.20 -10.66
C VAL A 317 -8.95 8.81 -10.29
N SER A 318 -8.48 9.79 -11.06
CA SER A 318 -7.26 10.54 -10.77
C SER A 318 -7.37 11.31 -9.45
N ARG A 319 -6.28 11.33 -8.67
CA ARG A 319 -6.23 11.93 -7.33
C ARG A 319 -6.66 13.39 -7.29
N ASP A 320 -6.35 14.16 -8.32
CA ASP A 320 -6.71 15.60 -8.45
C ASP A 320 -8.21 15.86 -8.59
N LYS A 321 -8.98 14.83 -8.98
CA LYS A 321 -10.44 14.87 -9.10
C LYS A 321 -11.17 14.48 -7.82
N ILE A 322 -10.46 14.07 -6.78
CA ILE A 322 -11.07 13.56 -5.54
C ILE A 322 -11.21 14.70 -4.54
N VAL A 323 -12.37 14.75 -3.88
CA VAL A 323 -12.66 15.63 -2.75
C VAL A 323 -13.23 14.80 -1.59
N ARG A 324 -12.88 15.17 -0.36
CA ARG A 324 -13.35 14.45 0.82
C ARG A 324 -14.70 14.97 1.29
N ARG A 325 -15.63 14.08 1.53
CA ARG A 325 -16.88 14.42 2.18
C ARG A 325 -16.69 14.72 3.66
N ASN A 326 -17.33 15.77 4.14
CA ASN A 326 -17.44 16.10 5.56
C ASN A 326 -18.90 15.94 5.99
N LEU A 327 -19.29 14.75 6.43
CA LEU A 327 -20.66 14.43 6.79
C LEU A 327 -21.22 15.22 7.98
N SER A 328 -20.37 15.94 8.72
CA SER A 328 -20.79 16.85 9.78
C SER A 328 -21.12 18.26 9.26
N ASP A 329 -20.79 18.58 8.02
CA ASP A 329 -21.09 19.85 7.39
C ASP A 329 -22.49 19.80 6.75
N GLN A 330 -23.34 20.75 7.08
CA GLN A 330 -24.71 20.80 6.56
C GLN A 330 -24.75 21.08 5.05
N ASN A 331 -23.73 21.75 4.52
CA ASN A 331 -23.64 22.11 3.12
C ASN A 331 -22.97 21.03 2.25
N ASP A 332 -22.29 20.05 2.86
CA ASP A 332 -21.51 19.02 2.15
C ASP A 332 -22.30 18.35 1.01
N ARG A 333 -23.58 18.09 1.23
CA ARG A 333 -24.40 17.40 0.23
C ARG A 333 -24.68 18.23 -1.03
N SER A 334 -24.94 19.52 -0.86
CA SER A 334 -25.23 20.43 -1.98
C SER A 334 -23.97 20.81 -2.72
N GLU A 335 -22.91 21.18 -1.98
CA GLU A 335 -21.59 21.47 -2.54
C GLU A 335 -20.97 20.25 -3.25
N SER A 336 -21.23 19.01 -2.76
CA SER A 336 -20.86 17.78 -3.44
C SER A 336 -21.49 17.67 -4.81
N GLN A 337 -22.78 17.99 -4.94
CA GLN A 337 -23.48 17.91 -6.23
C GLN A 337 -22.91 18.92 -7.23
N GLU A 338 -22.60 20.12 -6.79
CA GLU A 338 -21.96 21.15 -7.64
C GLU A 338 -20.56 20.76 -8.10
N LEU A 339 -19.79 20.12 -7.21
CA LEU A 339 -18.47 19.60 -7.56
C LEU A 339 -18.54 18.38 -8.48
N GLU A 340 -19.56 17.51 -8.35
CA GLU A 340 -19.81 16.40 -9.26
C GLU A 340 -20.10 16.91 -10.69
N ASP A 341 -20.85 18.01 -10.83
CA ASP A 341 -21.10 18.66 -12.12
C ASP A 341 -19.80 19.23 -12.74
N LEU A 342 -18.77 19.47 -11.92
CA LEU A 342 -17.42 19.88 -12.33
C LEU A 342 -16.45 18.69 -12.45
N GLU A 343 -16.96 17.46 -12.50
CA GLU A 343 -16.21 16.20 -12.60
C GLU A 343 -15.33 15.86 -11.41
N PHE A 344 -15.56 16.46 -10.24
CA PHE A 344 -14.96 16.01 -8.99
C PHE A 344 -15.76 14.86 -8.39
N ILE A 345 -15.07 14.00 -7.64
CA ILE A 345 -15.69 12.84 -6.98
C ILE A 345 -15.64 13.01 -5.47
N PRO A 346 -16.79 13.27 -4.84
CA PRO A 346 -16.89 13.34 -3.40
C PRO A 346 -16.79 11.95 -2.76
N VAL A 347 -15.75 11.70 -1.97
CA VAL A 347 -15.47 10.40 -1.37
C VAL A 347 -15.74 10.40 0.13
N ASN A 348 -16.54 9.43 0.58
CA ASN A 348 -16.76 9.16 1.99
C ASN A 348 -15.65 8.24 2.53
N ARG A 349 -14.73 8.79 3.31
CA ARG A 349 -13.60 8.05 3.89
C ARG A 349 -13.99 6.85 4.76
N ARG A 350 -15.18 6.87 5.37
CA ARG A 350 -15.67 5.77 6.21
C ARG A 350 -16.00 4.51 5.41
N CYS A 351 -16.19 4.64 4.11
CA CYS A 351 -16.47 3.52 3.20
C CYS A 351 -15.20 2.92 2.60
N LEU A 352 -14.02 3.47 2.90
CA LEU A 352 -12.74 3.01 2.37
C LEU A 352 -11.99 2.15 3.40
N PRO A 353 -11.14 1.21 2.95
CA PRO A 353 -10.15 0.58 3.80
C PRO A 353 -9.28 1.62 4.51
N SER A 354 -8.87 1.34 5.75
CA SER A 354 -8.23 2.35 6.61
C SER A 354 -6.93 2.93 6.02
N GLY A 355 -6.14 2.11 5.32
CA GLY A 355 -4.92 2.57 4.66
C GLY A 355 -5.21 3.49 3.48
N VAL A 356 -6.15 3.13 2.60
CA VAL A 356 -6.56 3.99 1.48
C VAL A 356 -7.17 5.30 1.99
N SER A 357 -8.01 5.22 3.03
CA SER A 357 -8.57 6.40 3.70
C SER A 357 -7.48 7.35 4.21
N ALA A 358 -6.37 6.81 4.75
CA ALA A 358 -5.25 7.61 5.25
C ALA A 358 -4.49 8.36 4.16
N LEU A 359 -4.47 7.84 2.94
CA LEU A 359 -3.84 8.51 1.78
C LEU A 359 -4.60 9.77 1.32
N LEU A 360 -5.85 9.92 1.76
CA LEU A 360 -6.68 11.09 1.45
C LEU A 360 -6.62 12.16 2.54
N ASP A 361 -5.73 12.07 3.54
CA ASP A 361 -5.68 13.04 4.64
C ASP A 361 -5.44 14.48 4.16
N ASP A 362 -4.59 14.66 3.15
CA ASP A 362 -4.24 15.96 2.57
C ASP A 362 -5.15 16.38 1.39
N THR A 363 -6.11 15.54 1.01
CA THR A 363 -7.08 15.86 -0.03
C THR A 363 -8.06 16.93 0.49
N PRO A 364 -8.40 17.97 -0.28
CA PRO A 364 -9.31 19.00 0.16
C PRO A 364 -10.71 18.44 0.47
N THR A 365 -11.38 19.03 1.47
CA THR A 365 -12.80 18.72 1.69
C THR A 365 -13.66 19.34 0.58
N VAL A 366 -14.88 18.83 0.44
CA VAL A 366 -15.90 19.39 -0.46
C VAL A 366 -16.00 20.90 -0.30
N THR A 367 -16.20 21.38 0.92
CA THR A 367 -16.31 22.82 1.23
C THR A 367 -15.03 23.60 0.91
N GLN A 368 -13.84 23.05 1.20
CA GLN A 368 -12.58 23.71 0.85
C GLN A 368 -12.42 23.86 -0.66
N LYS A 369 -12.72 22.80 -1.43
CA LYS A 369 -12.59 22.82 -2.89
C LYS A 369 -13.60 23.72 -3.54
N HIS A 370 -14.85 23.69 -3.07
CA HIS A 370 -15.90 24.59 -3.51
C HIS A 370 -15.52 26.06 -3.30
N ASN A 371 -15.06 26.41 -2.10
CA ASN A 371 -14.58 27.76 -1.78
C ASN A 371 -13.37 28.19 -2.62
N GLU A 372 -12.46 27.27 -2.92
CA GLU A 372 -11.32 27.54 -3.82
C GLU A 372 -11.80 27.94 -5.22
N ILE A 373 -12.72 27.16 -5.79
CA ILE A 373 -13.30 27.41 -7.11
C ILE A 373 -14.07 28.75 -7.13
N CYS A 374 -14.86 29.02 -6.10
CA CYS A 374 -15.57 30.28 -5.97
C CYS A 374 -14.61 31.48 -5.86
N LYS A 375 -13.50 31.38 -5.12
CA LYS A 375 -12.47 32.41 -5.04
C LYS A 375 -11.73 32.65 -6.35
N VAL A 376 -11.44 31.60 -7.10
CA VAL A 376 -10.83 31.71 -8.44
C VAL A 376 -11.79 32.42 -9.39
N ASN A 377 -13.06 32.06 -9.33
CA ASN A 377 -14.09 32.69 -10.16
C ASN A 377 -14.27 34.18 -9.83
N SER A 378 -14.07 34.60 -8.58
CA SER A 378 -14.16 36.02 -8.17
C SER A 378 -12.92 36.84 -8.55
N LYS A 379 -11.79 36.21 -8.88
CA LYS A 379 -10.52 36.90 -9.23
C LYS A 379 -10.27 37.05 -10.73
N SER A 380 -11.16 36.51 -11.59
CA SER A 380 -10.94 36.49 -13.06
C SER A 380 -11.22 37.80 -13.80
N ASP A 381 -11.21 38.96 -13.11
CA ASP A 381 -11.48 40.28 -13.72
C ASP A 381 -10.41 40.75 -14.73
N ALA A 382 -9.26 40.09 -14.79
CA ALA A 382 -8.13 40.59 -15.59
C ALA A 382 -8.29 40.44 -17.13
N ASN A 383 -9.27 39.70 -17.62
CA ASN A 383 -9.50 39.45 -19.07
C ASN A 383 -10.93 39.73 -19.54
N LEU A 384 -11.64 40.60 -18.86
CA LEU A 384 -12.97 41.02 -19.30
C LEU A 384 -12.88 41.98 -20.50
N PRO A 385 -13.72 41.81 -21.52
CA PRO A 385 -13.82 42.81 -22.59
C PRO A 385 -14.31 44.14 -22.03
N PRO A 386 -14.03 45.24 -22.70
CA PRO A 386 -14.56 46.56 -22.27
C PRO A 386 -16.07 46.50 -22.05
N GLU A 387 -16.53 47.11 -20.98
CA GLU A 387 -17.97 47.17 -20.67
C GLU A 387 -18.73 47.95 -21.72
N THR A 388 -19.76 47.33 -22.26
CA THR A 388 -20.67 48.03 -23.17
C THR A 388 -21.70 48.81 -22.38
N LEU A 389 -22.23 49.94 -22.97
CA LEU A 389 -23.32 50.70 -22.38
C LEU A 389 -24.53 49.83 -22.04
N ARG A 390 -24.79 48.81 -22.88
CA ARG A 390 -25.87 47.85 -22.65
C ARG A 390 -25.60 46.97 -21.46
N GLN A 391 -24.38 46.45 -21.29
CA GLN A 391 -24.00 45.65 -20.12
C GLN A 391 -24.11 46.45 -18.85
N ALA A 392 -23.64 47.70 -18.84
CA ALA A 392 -23.80 48.60 -17.71
C ALA A 392 -25.26 48.81 -17.31
N ALA A 393 -26.13 49.00 -18.28
CA ALA A 393 -27.58 49.12 -18.03
C ALA A 393 -28.19 47.84 -17.48
N CYS A 394 -27.81 46.66 -18.02
CA CYS A 394 -28.23 45.34 -17.49
C CYS A 394 -27.79 45.13 -16.05
N ILE A 395 -26.51 45.46 -15.71
CA ILE A 395 -25.97 45.34 -14.37
C ILE A 395 -26.76 46.21 -13.38
N ARG A 396 -27.05 47.46 -13.72
CA ARG A 396 -27.87 48.31 -12.87
C ARG A 396 -29.27 47.77 -12.64
N ALA A 397 -29.92 47.31 -13.72
CA ALA A 397 -31.25 46.72 -13.64
C ALA A 397 -31.26 45.46 -12.76
N PHE A 398 -30.31 44.55 -12.96
CA PHE A 398 -30.21 43.32 -12.16
C PHE A 398 -29.89 43.64 -10.69
N SER A 399 -29.00 44.61 -10.39
CA SER A 399 -28.71 45.05 -9.02
C SER A 399 -29.96 45.58 -8.33
N GLU A 400 -30.77 46.37 -9.03
CA GLU A 400 -32.03 46.90 -8.50
C GLU A 400 -33.07 45.80 -8.24
N ILE A 401 -33.27 44.93 -9.23
CA ILE A 401 -34.18 43.78 -9.09
C ILE A 401 -33.75 42.89 -7.95
N ALA A 402 -32.48 42.46 -7.93
CA ALA A 402 -31.95 41.58 -6.88
C ALA A 402 -32.10 42.22 -5.48
N SER A 403 -31.73 43.48 -5.33
CA SER A 403 -31.88 44.21 -4.04
C SER A 403 -33.32 44.25 -3.56
N SER A 404 -34.26 44.47 -4.49
CA SER A 404 -35.70 44.46 -4.19
C SER A 404 -36.22 43.08 -3.76
N LEU A 405 -35.63 41.99 -4.31
CA LEU A 405 -36.02 40.64 -3.99
C LEU A 405 -35.50 40.20 -2.62
N VAL A 406 -34.25 40.46 -2.30
CA VAL A 406 -33.63 39.99 -1.04
C VAL A 406 -33.84 40.94 0.13
N GLY A 407 -34.14 42.23 -0.11
CA GLY A 407 -34.41 43.24 0.91
C GLY A 407 -33.16 43.92 1.46
N PHE A 408 -32.01 43.76 0.82
CA PHE A 408 -30.76 44.51 1.11
C PHE A 408 -30.03 44.83 -0.20
N SER A 409 -29.01 45.68 -0.14
CA SER A 409 -28.26 46.09 -1.32
C SER A 409 -27.48 44.94 -1.93
N VAL A 410 -27.76 44.61 -3.20
CA VAL A 410 -27.03 43.63 -4.00
C VAL A 410 -26.30 44.32 -5.13
N ASN A 411 -25.02 44.02 -5.27
CA ASN A 411 -24.23 44.52 -6.38
C ASN A 411 -24.13 43.44 -7.47
N CYS A 412 -24.31 43.80 -8.73
CA CYS A 412 -24.05 42.94 -9.85
C CYS A 412 -22.75 43.36 -10.54
N GLN A 413 -21.93 42.39 -10.93
CA GLN A 413 -20.69 42.62 -11.66
C GLN A 413 -20.52 41.62 -12.79
N ARG A 414 -19.61 41.90 -13.70
CA ARG A 414 -19.30 41.00 -14.80
C ARG A 414 -18.20 40.02 -14.39
N PHE A 415 -18.28 38.81 -14.88
CA PHE A 415 -17.19 37.85 -14.84
C PHE A 415 -17.14 37.01 -16.11
N ARG A 416 -16.06 36.30 -16.32
CA ARG A 416 -15.95 35.32 -17.41
C ARG A 416 -15.63 33.95 -16.85
N ASN A 417 -16.46 32.98 -17.15
CA ASN A 417 -16.25 31.59 -16.78
C ASN A 417 -16.83 30.67 -17.85
N SER A 418 -16.15 29.57 -18.18
CA SER A 418 -16.58 28.63 -19.22
C SER A 418 -17.78 27.75 -18.81
N LYS A 419 -18.14 27.71 -17.54
CA LYS A 419 -19.12 26.76 -16.99
C LYS A 419 -20.28 27.38 -16.20
N ALA A 420 -20.06 28.50 -15.52
CA ALA A 420 -21.10 29.12 -14.70
C ALA A 420 -21.82 30.25 -15.42
N LEU A 421 -23.15 30.30 -15.32
CA LEU A 421 -23.98 31.36 -15.88
C LEU A 421 -23.90 32.64 -15.04
N ALA A 422 -23.96 32.47 -13.72
CA ALA A 422 -23.80 33.51 -12.71
C ALA A 422 -23.29 32.86 -11.41
N THR A 423 -22.88 33.67 -10.43
CA THR A 423 -22.49 33.19 -9.10
C THR A 423 -22.86 34.23 -8.03
N TRP A 424 -23.29 33.76 -6.85
CA TRP A 424 -23.54 34.57 -5.67
C TRP A 424 -22.35 34.56 -4.71
N ASN A 425 -21.92 35.72 -4.24
CA ASN A 425 -20.93 35.84 -3.19
C ASN A 425 -21.20 37.08 -2.34
N GLU A 426 -21.55 36.88 -1.05
CA GLU A 426 -21.67 37.94 -0.02
C GLU A 426 -22.35 39.24 -0.50
N GLY A 427 -23.54 39.15 -1.08
CA GLY A 427 -24.28 40.30 -1.59
C GLY A 427 -23.88 40.79 -2.98
N THR A 428 -23.05 40.03 -3.68
CA THR A 428 -22.66 40.32 -5.07
C THR A 428 -23.08 39.17 -5.99
N ILE A 429 -23.72 39.48 -7.11
CA ILE A 429 -24.00 38.55 -8.20
C ILE A 429 -23.02 38.82 -9.33
N ALA A 430 -22.16 37.85 -9.63
CA ALA A 430 -21.29 37.92 -10.79
C ALA A 430 -22.01 37.27 -11.99
N LEU A 431 -22.12 37.98 -13.10
CA LEU A 431 -22.87 37.65 -14.31
C LEU A 431 -21.90 37.33 -15.46
N ASN A 432 -22.03 36.18 -16.08
CA ASN A 432 -21.09 35.72 -17.11
C ASN A 432 -21.28 36.49 -18.43
N VAL A 433 -20.21 37.16 -18.89
CA VAL A 433 -20.23 37.98 -20.11
C VAL A 433 -20.46 37.18 -21.39
N ASP A 434 -20.13 35.87 -21.37
CA ASP A 434 -20.26 35.00 -22.55
C ASP A 434 -21.67 34.39 -22.68
N HIS A 435 -22.57 34.59 -21.70
CA HIS A 435 -23.96 34.13 -21.75
C HIS A 435 -24.90 35.20 -22.33
N SER A 436 -25.28 35.00 -23.56
CA SER A 436 -26.09 35.95 -24.34
C SER A 436 -27.45 36.26 -23.71
N CYS A 437 -28.10 35.32 -23.03
CA CYS A 437 -29.43 35.53 -22.42
C CYS A 437 -29.42 36.70 -21.43
N LEU A 438 -28.34 36.89 -20.65
CA LEU A 438 -28.20 37.98 -19.67
C LEU A 438 -28.11 39.38 -20.31
N TRP A 439 -27.64 39.46 -21.56
CA TRP A 439 -27.31 40.73 -22.20
C TRP A 439 -28.24 41.05 -23.39
N VAL A 440 -28.83 40.03 -23.99
CA VAL A 440 -29.73 40.21 -25.14
C VAL A 440 -31.19 40.42 -24.72
N ASP A 441 -31.66 39.61 -23.75
CA ASP A 441 -33.00 39.73 -23.18
C ASP A 441 -32.98 39.71 -21.65
N PRO A 442 -32.45 40.77 -21.02
CA PRO A 442 -32.18 40.83 -19.56
C PRO A 442 -33.44 40.76 -18.67
N LEU A 443 -34.62 41.10 -19.19
CA LEU A 443 -35.89 40.94 -18.48
C LEU A 443 -36.68 39.73 -18.95
N GLY A 444 -36.07 38.91 -19.78
CA GLY A 444 -36.63 37.63 -20.22
C GLY A 444 -36.59 36.58 -19.10
N GLU A 445 -37.35 35.51 -19.32
CA GLU A 445 -37.57 34.43 -18.36
C GLU A 445 -36.26 33.79 -17.91
N GLU A 446 -35.34 33.54 -18.83
CA GLU A 446 -34.06 32.88 -18.58
C GLU A 446 -33.14 33.76 -17.73
N ALA A 447 -32.95 35.03 -18.12
CA ALA A 447 -32.09 35.95 -17.38
C ALA A 447 -32.61 36.25 -15.96
N LEU A 448 -33.92 36.48 -15.81
CA LEU A 448 -34.55 36.66 -14.51
C LEU A 448 -34.52 35.39 -13.66
N GLY A 449 -34.66 34.23 -14.30
CA GLY A 449 -34.51 32.95 -13.64
C GLY A 449 -33.13 32.78 -13.01
N ILE A 450 -32.06 33.15 -13.73
CA ILE A 450 -30.68 33.13 -13.24
C ILE A 450 -30.51 34.09 -12.04
N VAL A 451 -31.01 35.35 -12.14
CA VAL A 451 -30.92 36.32 -11.04
C VAL A 451 -31.68 35.86 -9.80
N ILE A 452 -32.87 35.28 -9.98
CA ILE A 452 -33.63 34.68 -8.85
C ILE A 452 -32.89 33.54 -8.22
N HIS A 453 -32.26 32.68 -9.04
CA HIS A 453 -31.44 31.57 -8.57
C HIS A 453 -30.30 32.06 -7.67
N GLU A 454 -29.53 33.03 -8.15
CA GLU A 454 -28.43 33.58 -7.36
C GLU A 454 -28.93 34.31 -6.10
N CYS A 455 -30.05 35.04 -6.17
CA CYS A 455 -30.68 35.64 -5.00
C CYS A 455 -31.11 34.61 -3.94
N ALA A 456 -31.48 33.40 -4.32
CA ALA A 456 -31.86 32.38 -3.36
C ALA A 456 -30.67 31.92 -2.52
N HIS A 457 -29.45 31.96 -3.07
CA HIS A 457 -28.21 31.70 -2.33
C HIS A 457 -27.94 32.71 -1.19
N ALA A 458 -28.56 33.88 -1.22
CA ALA A 458 -28.48 34.84 -0.09
C ALA A 458 -29.01 34.25 1.23
N LYS A 459 -29.90 33.25 1.17
CA LYS A 459 -30.50 32.62 2.36
C LYS A 459 -30.22 31.17 2.49
N VAL A 460 -29.97 30.46 1.40
CA VAL A 460 -29.81 29.02 1.36
C VAL A 460 -28.59 28.65 0.53
N SER A 461 -27.57 28.18 1.20
CA SER A 461 -26.34 27.71 0.54
C SER A 461 -26.55 26.29 0.02
N GLY A 462 -27.02 26.14 -1.21
CA GLY A 462 -27.13 24.84 -1.87
C GLY A 462 -28.54 24.49 -2.38
N HIS A 463 -28.62 23.61 -3.37
CA HIS A 463 -29.81 23.33 -4.19
C HIS A 463 -30.76 22.31 -3.55
N CYS A 464 -31.12 22.48 -2.27
CA CYS A 464 -32.02 21.60 -1.52
C CYS A 464 -33.51 22.01 -1.67
N ALA A 465 -34.42 21.28 -1.02
CA ALA A 465 -35.85 21.63 -1.00
C ALA A 465 -36.13 23.04 -0.45
N ALA A 466 -35.31 23.50 0.51
CA ALA A 466 -35.39 24.85 1.05
C ALA A 466 -35.01 25.91 0.01
N PHE A 467 -33.96 25.63 -0.80
CA PHE A 467 -33.58 26.48 -1.92
C PHE A 467 -34.67 26.61 -2.97
N GLN A 468 -35.29 25.48 -3.37
CA GLN A 468 -36.41 25.49 -4.32
C GLN A 468 -37.60 26.32 -3.78
N LYS A 469 -37.88 26.19 -2.48
CA LYS A 469 -38.92 26.99 -1.84
C LYS A 469 -38.58 28.47 -1.83
N GLU A 470 -37.32 28.85 -1.55
CA GLU A 470 -36.90 30.26 -1.56
C GLU A 470 -36.88 30.82 -2.99
N SER A 471 -36.41 30.09 -3.98
CA SER A 471 -36.49 30.51 -5.39
C SER A 471 -37.95 30.78 -5.83
N ALA A 472 -38.89 29.93 -5.43
CA ALA A 472 -40.30 30.16 -5.68
C ALA A 472 -40.87 31.40 -4.97
N ASN A 473 -40.43 31.63 -3.70
CA ASN A 473 -40.81 32.83 -2.95
C ASN A 473 -40.26 34.12 -3.59
N LEU A 474 -39.00 34.10 -4.09
CA LEU A 474 -38.39 35.21 -4.78
C LEU A 474 -39.10 35.50 -6.11
N GLY A 475 -39.48 34.48 -6.86
CA GLY A 475 -40.32 34.61 -8.06
C GLY A 475 -41.67 35.29 -7.76
N ALA A 476 -42.36 34.91 -6.68
CA ALA A 476 -43.57 35.55 -6.22
C ALA A 476 -43.35 37.04 -5.81
N ARG A 477 -42.23 37.32 -5.11
CA ARG A 477 -41.82 38.71 -4.78
C ARG A 477 -41.57 39.53 -6.02
N LEU A 478 -40.91 39.00 -7.05
CA LEU A 478 -40.72 39.69 -8.31
C LEU A 478 -42.06 40.08 -8.96
N ALA A 479 -43.03 39.14 -9.01
CA ALA A 479 -44.35 39.41 -9.54
C ALA A 479 -45.07 40.53 -8.77
N LEU A 480 -44.99 40.50 -7.43
CA LEU A 480 -45.57 41.55 -6.59
C LEU A 480 -44.85 42.91 -6.77
N TRP A 481 -43.53 42.90 -6.89
CA TRP A 481 -42.75 44.11 -7.11
C TRP A 481 -43.13 44.76 -8.47
N VAL A 482 -43.20 43.95 -9.56
CA VAL A 482 -43.63 44.43 -10.88
C VAL A 482 -45.05 45.00 -10.84
N GLY A 483 -45.97 44.33 -10.14
CA GLY A 483 -47.35 44.78 -9.97
C GLY A 483 -47.54 46.04 -9.14
N SER A 484 -46.66 46.21 -8.11
CA SER A 484 -46.72 47.37 -7.23
C SER A 484 -45.98 48.62 -7.75
N GLN A 485 -45.04 48.42 -8.69
CA GLN A 485 -44.23 49.50 -9.28
C GLN A 485 -44.22 49.47 -10.82
N PRO A 486 -45.38 49.56 -11.47
CA PRO A 486 -45.48 49.39 -12.92
C PRO A 486 -44.72 50.46 -13.74
N GLU A 487 -44.64 51.67 -13.20
CA GLU A 487 -43.89 52.75 -13.83
C GLU A 487 -42.38 52.51 -13.82
N ARG A 488 -41.87 51.99 -12.68
CA ARG A 488 -40.46 51.64 -12.56
C ARG A 488 -40.09 50.48 -13.46
N TRP A 489 -40.95 49.47 -13.56
CA TRP A 489 -40.77 48.35 -14.49
C TRP A 489 -40.79 48.82 -15.97
N ALA A 490 -41.68 49.74 -16.30
CA ALA A 490 -41.73 50.33 -17.65
C ALA A 490 -40.45 51.14 -17.95
N ALA A 491 -39.93 51.89 -16.96
CA ALA A 491 -38.67 52.65 -17.07
C ALA A 491 -37.46 51.71 -17.31
N LEU A 492 -37.34 50.61 -16.56
CA LEU A 492 -36.31 49.58 -16.81
C LEU A 492 -36.41 48.95 -18.21
N ARG A 493 -37.62 48.66 -18.65
CA ARG A 493 -37.83 48.17 -20.02
C ARG A 493 -37.41 49.20 -21.08
N MET A 494 -37.71 50.47 -20.87
CA MET A 494 -37.26 51.53 -21.79
C MET A 494 -35.73 51.70 -21.77
N GLU A 495 -35.10 51.60 -20.59
CA GLU A 495 -33.64 51.67 -20.44
C GLU A 495 -32.95 50.52 -21.20
N LEU A 496 -33.49 49.33 -21.10
CA LEU A 496 -32.85 48.11 -21.61
C LEU A 496 -33.19 47.83 -23.09
N TYR A 497 -34.37 48.16 -23.57
CA TYR A 497 -34.79 47.83 -24.91
C TYR A 497 -35.04 49.04 -25.83
N GLY A 498 -34.98 50.24 -25.29
CA GLY A 498 -35.32 51.45 -26.00
C GLY A 498 -36.83 51.51 -26.33
N SER A 499 -37.25 52.48 -27.15
CA SER A 499 -38.63 52.60 -27.61
C SER A 499 -38.92 51.54 -28.69
N VAL A 500 -39.15 50.28 -28.29
CA VAL A 500 -39.61 49.21 -29.16
C VAL A 500 -41.13 49.36 -29.30
N SER A 501 -41.57 49.50 -30.55
CA SER A 501 -42.96 49.51 -30.99
C SER A 501 -43.81 48.45 -30.28
N THR A 502 -44.90 48.92 -29.66
CA THR A 502 -45.91 48.16 -28.93
C THR A 502 -46.63 47.14 -29.80
N LYS A 503 -46.03 45.95 -30.02
CA LYS A 503 -46.75 44.78 -30.55
C LYS A 503 -46.20 43.45 -29.94
N ALA A 504 -46.25 43.32 -28.65
CA ALA A 504 -46.32 42.06 -27.92
C ALA A 504 -46.73 42.33 -26.47
N SER A 505 -48.01 42.48 -26.23
CA SER A 505 -48.56 42.60 -24.86
C SER A 505 -48.65 41.20 -24.25
N LEU A 506 -47.59 40.73 -23.61
CA LEU A 506 -47.73 39.71 -22.58
C LEU A 506 -48.03 40.42 -21.28
N SER A 507 -49.20 40.21 -20.69
CA SER A 507 -49.51 40.75 -19.37
C SER A 507 -48.48 40.26 -18.33
N PRO A 508 -48.07 41.07 -17.37
CA PRO A 508 -47.08 40.66 -16.33
C PRO A 508 -47.49 39.39 -15.57
N LEU A 509 -48.79 39.15 -15.46
CA LEU A 509 -49.34 37.92 -14.82
C LEU A 509 -49.10 36.65 -15.62
N SER A 510 -49.06 36.73 -16.96
CA SER A 510 -48.83 35.53 -17.78
C SER A 510 -47.35 35.13 -17.82
N ALA A 511 -46.43 36.08 -17.70
CA ALA A 511 -44.99 35.81 -17.60
C ALA A 511 -44.64 35.12 -16.27
N SER A 512 -45.17 35.63 -15.13
CA SER A 512 -44.89 35.04 -13.81
C SER A 512 -45.51 33.62 -13.63
N VAL A 513 -46.69 33.37 -14.20
CA VAL A 513 -47.32 32.03 -14.16
C VAL A 513 -46.61 31.04 -15.08
N ARG A 514 -46.05 31.50 -16.22
CA ARG A 514 -45.19 30.66 -17.07
C ARG A 514 -43.83 30.36 -16.44
N LEU A 515 -43.19 31.37 -15.80
CA LEU A 515 -41.95 31.21 -15.06
C LEU A 515 -42.08 30.11 -13.97
N GLY A 516 -43.14 30.19 -13.15
CA GLY A 516 -43.45 29.16 -12.15
C GLY A 516 -43.65 27.75 -12.72
N LYS A 517 -44.34 27.66 -13.88
CA LYS A 517 -44.59 26.37 -14.56
C LYS A 517 -43.34 25.78 -15.21
N ASN A 518 -42.45 26.58 -15.76
CA ASN A 518 -41.20 26.09 -16.38
C ASN A 518 -40.15 25.66 -15.35
N ILE A 519 -40.00 26.40 -14.27
CA ILE A 519 -39.18 25.98 -13.13
C ILE A 519 -39.66 24.61 -12.61
N VAL A 520 -40.98 24.41 -12.44
CA VAL A 520 -41.53 23.12 -12.00
C VAL A 520 -41.33 22.01 -13.05
N ARG A 521 -41.31 22.35 -14.37
CA ARG A 521 -41.09 21.36 -15.44
C ARG A 521 -39.63 20.92 -15.53
N GLU A 522 -38.67 21.82 -15.42
CA GLU A 522 -37.23 21.46 -15.37
C GLU A 522 -36.91 20.66 -14.13
N LEU A 523 -37.43 21.02 -12.97
CA LEU A 523 -37.29 20.26 -11.73
C LEU A 523 -37.86 18.83 -11.84
N ARG A 524 -38.94 18.63 -12.60
CA ARG A 524 -39.50 17.30 -12.91
C ARG A 524 -38.63 16.51 -13.89
N GLN A 525 -37.99 17.16 -14.86
CA GLN A 525 -37.07 16.51 -15.80
C GLN A 525 -35.78 16.07 -15.11
N HIS A 526 -35.20 16.88 -14.24
CA HIS A 526 -34.06 16.50 -13.41
C HIS A 526 -34.39 15.34 -12.45
N ARG A 527 -35.58 15.34 -11.86
CA ARG A 527 -36.03 14.23 -11.00
C ARG A 527 -36.23 12.92 -11.76
N ALA A 528 -36.62 12.98 -13.03
CA ALA A 528 -36.82 11.81 -13.91
C ALA A 528 -35.49 11.22 -14.37
N GLN A 529 -34.46 12.06 -14.57
CA GLN A 529 -33.10 11.63 -14.91
C GLN A 529 -32.38 11.02 -13.73
N SER A 530 -32.54 11.58 -12.52
CA SER A 530 -31.94 11.06 -11.28
C SER A 530 -32.54 9.72 -10.81
N LYS A 531 -33.74 9.35 -11.28
CA LYS A 531 -34.34 8.03 -10.99
C LYS A 531 -33.99 6.93 -12.02
N ARG A 532 -33.28 7.28 -13.12
CA ARG A 532 -32.85 6.34 -14.17
C ARG A 532 -31.35 6.01 -14.10
N ARG A 533 -30.64 6.57 -13.15
CA ARG A 533 -29.27 6.18 -12.74
C ARG A 533 -29.35 5.58 -11.31
#